data_cd2282ce2e454a030e2a726b4f798e15
#
_entry.id   cd2282ce2e454a030e2a726b4f798e15
#
_cell.length_a   1.000
_cell.length_b   1.000
_cell.length_c   1.000
_cell.angle_alpha   90.00
_cell.angle_beta   90.00
_cell.angle_gamma   90.00
#
_symmetry.space_group_name_H-M   'P 1'
#
loop_
_entity.id
_entity.type
_entity.pdbx_description
1 polymer ?
#
loop_
_entity_poly.entity_id
_entity_poly.type
_entity_poly.pdbx_seq_one_letter_code
_entity_poly.pdbx_strand_id
1 'polypeptide(L)'
;ATHEPWDFPERMRHLYDGVVFPEPENLFDWGPETNGRTFSGQPLEELARRWDVASQDPDKWWCRYPELPFTTKGMHRSAARSAAYQKLVCDYLRCGATIDDNIGKLLKALDDMGIADNTIVVYVSDQGYFLGEHGFFDKRMMYEESLRMPFVIRYPKEIPAGTRNKDMILNVDFASLLADYAGVKTPKESQGHSFRDNLKGNTPKDWRKEMYYRYWTQHSNRPAHMGIRNERYKLMFFYGDRLNMTGSEDKTTTPAWEFYDLQSDPRENHNAYNDPQYAKIIRQMKEEMLKLRKDVKDEDTNTPKMKEIMETYYW
;
A
#
# COMPACT_ATOMS: atom_id res chain seq x y z
N ALA A 1 6.18 -14.09 -6.08
CA ALA A 1 5.84 -12.79 -5.53
C ALA A 1 5.60 -12.90 -4.02
N THR A 2 5.86 -11.84 -3.29
CA THR A 2 5.52 -11.73 -1.87
C THR A 2 4.02 -11.45 -1.67
N HIS A 3 3.17 -12.26 -2.28
CA HIS A 3 1.72 -12.16 -2.25
C HIS A 3 1.12 -13.46 -1.74
N GLU A 4 -0.04 -13.39 -1.07
CA GLU A 4 -0.81 -14.58 -0.67
C GLU A 4 -0.93 -15.56 -1.86
N PRO A 5 -0.63 -16.84 -1.70
CA PRO A 5 -0.42 -17.60 -0.46
C PRO A 5 1.01 -17.62 0.11
N TRP A 6 1.93 -16.82 -0.36
CA TRP A 6 3.37 -16.79 0.02
C TRP A 6 4.06 -18.14 -0.22
N ASP A 7 3.80 -18.73 -1.35
CA ASP A 7 4.41 -20.00 -1.75
C ASP A 7 5.89 -19.79 -2.11
N PHE A 8 6.78 -20.39 -1.34
CA PHE A 8 8.23 -20.31 -1.51
C PHE A 8 8.80 -21.68 -1.90
N PRO A 9 9.94 -21.72 -2.60
CA PRO A 9 10.55 -23.01 -3.01
C PRO A 9 11.14 -23.76 -1.83
N GLU A 10 11.18 -25.07 -1.92
CA GLU A 10 11.66 -26.00 -0.87
C GLU A 10 13.02 -25.59 -0.29
N ARG A 11 13.94 -25.08 -1.10
CA ARG A 11 15.26 -24.62 -0.63
C ARG A 11 15.21 -23.48 0.38
N MET A 12 14.09 -22.76 0.49
CA MET A 12 13.89 -21.67 1.45
C MET A 12 13.14 -22.09 2.71
N ARG A 13 12.68 -23.33 2.78
CA ARG A 13 11.85 -23.85 3.88
C ARG A 13 12.45 -23.59 5.27
N HIS A 14 13.75 -23.80 5.42
CA HIS A 14 14.44 -23.68 6.70
C HIS A 14 15.08 -22.31 6.94
N LEU A 15 14.93 -21.39 5.98
CA LEU A 15 15.38 -20.02 6.18
C LEU A 15 14.50 -19.38 7.27
N TYR A 16 15.16 -18.82 8.28
CA TYR A 16 14.53 -18.19 9.45
C TYR A 16 13.95 -19.18 10.49
N ASP A 17 14.24 -20.48 10.44
CA ASP A 17 13.85 -21.40 11.51
C ASP A 17 14.41 -20.91 12.85
N GLY A 18 13.54 -20.83 13.87
CA GLY A 18 13.90 -20.35 15.20
C GLY A 18 14.10 -18.84 15.33
N VAL A 19 13.90 -18.07 14.26
CA VAL A 19 13.94 -16.60 14.33
C VAL A 19 12.61 -16.08 14.86
N VAL A 20 12.67 -15.19 15.86
CA VAL A 20 11.54 -14.39 16.32
C VAL A 20 11.68 -13.00 15.73
N PHE A 21 10.74 -12.62 14.89
CA PHE A 21 10.72 -11.30 14.25
C PHE A 21 10.23 -10.24 15.23
N PRO A 22 10.85 -9.04 15.23
CA PRO A 22 10.35 -7.91 16.04
C PRO A 22 8.94 -7.52 15.61
N GLU A 23 8.06 -7.37 16.57
CA GLU A 23 6.68 -6.99 16.34
C GLU A 23 6.56 -5.47 16.12
N PRO A 24 5.70 -5.00 15.19
CA PRO A 24 5.39 -3.58 15.07
C PRO A 24 4.81 -3.04 16.39
N GLU A 25 5.14 -1.79 16.73
CA GLU A 25 4.63 -1.14 17.95
C GLU A 25 3.10 -1.13 18.01
N ASN A 26 2.44 -1.06 16.86
CA ASN A 26 1.00 -1.03 16.72
C ASN A 26 0.39 -2.38 16.29
N LEU A 27 1.13 -3.50 16.44
CA LEU A 27 0.58 -4.84 16.19
C LEU A 27 -0.71 -5.09 16.99
N PHE A 28 -0.76 -4.60 18.23
CA PHE A 28 -1.90 -4.76 19.14
C PHE A 28 -2.88 -3.58 19.10
N ASP A 29 -2.92 -2.87 17.99
CA ASP A 29 -3.98 -1.94 17.70
C ASP A 29 -5.31 -2.71 17.50
N TRP A 30 -6.29 -2.43 18.37
CA TRP A 30 -7.59 -3.10 18.37
C TRP A 30 -8.66 -2.32 17.62
N GLY A 31 -8.27 -1.26 16.91
CA GLY A 31 -9.15 -0.48 16.06
C GLY A 31 -9.71 0.78 16.70
N PRO A 32 -10.92 1.22 16.30
CA PRO A 32 -11.49 2.51 16.69
C PRO A 32 -11.52 2.80 18.18
N GLU A 33 -11.66 1.77 19.00
CA GLU A 33 -11.72 1.90 20.46
C GLU A 33 -10.39 2.36 21.08
N THR A 34 -9.27 2.12 20.41
CA THR A 34 -7.94 2.41 20.96
C THR A 34 -7.29 3.66 20.39
N ASN A 35 -7.66 4.11 19.19
CA ASN A 35 -6.94 5.16 18.48
C ASN A 35 -7.81 6.14 17.68
N GLY A 36 -9.11 6.03 17.78
CA GLY A 36 -10.05 6.90 17.06
C GLY A 36 -10.11 6.68 15.55
N ARG A 37 -9.46 5.63 15.03
CA ARG A 37 -9.64 5.24 13.61
C ARG A 37 -11.08 4.82 13.36
N THR A 38 -11.53 5.02 12.13
CA THR A 38 -12.93 4.80 11.79
C THR A 38 -13.27 3.33 11.59
N PHE A 39 -12.31 2.53 11.09
CA PHE A 39 -12.51 1.13 10.72
C PHE A 39 -11.41 0.23 11.24
N SER A 40 -11.75 -1.03 11.45
CA SER A 40 -10.83 -2.05 11.99
C SER A 40 -9.88 -2.64 10.96
N GLY A 41 -10.04 -2.31 9.66
CA GLY A 41 -9.19 -2.84 8.59
C GLY A 41 -9.30 -4.34 8.36
N GLN A 42 -8.27 -4.94 7.78
CA GLN A 42 -8.20 -6.38 7.51
C GLN A 42 -7.25 -7.07 8.52
N PRO A 43 -7.78 -7.59 9.64
CA PRO A 43 -6.95 -7.99 10.75
C PRO A 43 -6.28 -9.36 10.54
N LEU A 44 -5.15 -9.57 11.20
CA LEU A 44 -4.40 -10.84 11.20
C LEU A 44 -5.25 -12.04 11.67
N GLU A 45 -6.26 -11.82 12.48
CA GLU A 45 -7.20 -12.85 12.90
C GLU A 45 -7.98 -13.45 11.73
N GLU A 46 -8.29 -12.64 10.71
CA GLU A 46 -8.91 -13.16 9.48
C GLU A 46 -7.97 -14.08 8.73
N LEU A 47 -6.69 -13.71 8.63
CA LEU A 47 -5.68 -14.55 8.00
C LEU A 47 -5.46 -15.85 8.77
N ALA A 48 -5.35 -15.77 10.10
CA ALA A 48 -5.24 -16.95 10.96
C ALA A 48 -6.43 -17.91 10.77
N ARG A 49 -7.65 -17.37 10.62
CA ARG A 49 -8.84 -18.18 10.32
C ARG A 49 -8.74 -18.87 8.96
N ARG A 50 -8.19 -18.19 7.94
CA ARG A 50 -7.97 -18.81 6.61
C ARG A 50 -7.02 -20.00 6.70
N TRP A 51 -5.92 -19.87 7.43
CA TRP A 51 -4.97 -20.96 7.66
C TRP A 51 -5.57 -22.12 8.47
N ASP A 52 -6.37 -21.83 9.51
CA ASP A 52 -7.07 -22.86 10.27
C ASP A 52 -8.02 -23.66 9.39
N VAL A 53 -8.82 -23.02 8.56
CA VAL A 53 -9.74 -23.69 7.62
C VAL A 53 -8.96 -24.48 6.57
N ALA A 54 -7.92 -23.92 5.99
CA ALA A 54 -7.07 -24.61 5.01
C ALA A 54 -6.34 -25.82 5.64
N SER A 55 -6.02 -25.76 6.91
CA SER A 55 -5.41 -26.91 7.66
C SER A 55 -6.38 -28.08 7.82
N GLN A 56 -7.69 -27.81 7.86
CA GLN A 56 -8.72 -28.85 8.00
C GLN A 56 -9.10 -29.48 6.66
N ASP A 57 -9.13 -28.71 5.57
CA ASP A 57 -9.52 -29.17 4.24
C ASP A 57 -8.72 -28.41 3.15
N PRO A 58 -7.43 -28.76 2.95
CA PRO A 58 -6.57 -28.09 1.99
C PRO A 58 -7.07 -28.17 0.56
N ASP A 59 -7.75 -29.24 0.20
CA ASP A 59 -8.22 -29.49 -1.19
C ASP A 59 -9.43 -28.62 -1.59
N LYS A 60 -10.18 -28.14 -0.61
CA LYS A 60 -11.34 -27.24 -0.81
C LYS A 60 -11.00 -25.77 -0.68
N TRP A 61 -9.80 -25.44 -0.19
CA TRP A 61 -9.41 -24.06 -0.02
C TRP A 61 -8.86 -23.48 -1.33
N TRP A 62 -9.25 -22.26 -1.65
CA TRP A 62 -8.84 -21.59 -2.91
C TRP A 62 -7.34 -21.26 -2.98
N CYS A 63 -6.65 -21.31 -1.84
CA CYS A 63 -5.26 -20.93 -1.70
C CYS A 63 -4.48 -22.03 -0.97
N ARG A 64 -3.40 -22.50 -1.56
CA ARG A 64 -2.51 -23.50 -0.91
C ARG A 64 -1.42 -22.76 -0.16
N TYR A 65 -1.60 -22.64 1.15
CA TYR A 65 -0.60 -22.03 2.01
C TYR A 65 0.55 -22.99 2.36
N PRO A 66 1.79 -22.47 2.46
CA PRO A 66 2.90 -23.26 2.96
C PRO A 66 2.79 -23.50 4.49
N GLU A 67 3.55 -24.46 5.00
CA GLU A 67 3.70 -24.70 6.43
C GLU A 67 2.37 -24.92 7.19
N LEU A 68 1.46 -25.68 6.59
CA LEU A 68 0.26 -26.17 7.27
C LEU A 68 0.51 -27.57 7.87
N PRO A 69 -0.17 -27.97 8.95
CA PRO A 69 -1.27 -27.23 9.59
C PRO A 69 -0.79 -26.08 10.47
N PHE A 70 -1.58 -25.00 10.53
CA PHE A 70 -1.39 -23.88 11.43
C PHE A 70 -2.74 -23.47 12.02
N THR A 71 -2.81 -23.29 13.34
CA THR A 71 -4.01 -22.86 14.04
C THR A 71 -3.67 -21.99 15.24
N THR A 72 -4.49 -20.97 15.46
CA THR A 72 -4.47 -20.13 16.67
C THR A 72 -5.63 -20.45 17.62
N LYS A 73 -6.36 -21.53 17.35
CA LYS A 73 -7.55 -21.93 18.10
C LYS A 73 -7.22 -22.22 19.55
N GLY A 74 -7.95 -21.63 20.47
CA GLY A 74 -7.71 -21.77 21.91
C GLY A 74 -6.61 -20.88 22.49
N MET A 75 -5.92 -20.09 21.67
CA MET A 75 -4.96 -19.10 22.16
C MET A 75 -5.66 -17.86 22.70
N HIS A 76 -5.04 -17.17 23.65
CA HIS A 76 -5.44 -15.81 24.01
C HIS A 76 -5.29 -14.86 22.79
N ARG A 77 -6.16 -13.86 22.69
CA ARG A 77 -6.23 -12.96 21.51
C ARG A 77 -4.88 -12.37 21.11
N SER A 78 -4.09 -11.87 22.08
CA SER A 78 -2.77 -11.30 21.80
C SER A 78 -1.79 -12.37 21.30
N ALA A 79 -1.75 -13.53 21.93
CA ALA A 79 -0.89 -14.63 21.51
C ALA A 79 -1.26 -15.15 20.11
N ALA A 80 -2.55 -15.22 19.79
CA ALA A 80 -3.04 -15.59 18.47
C ALA A 80 -2.58 -14.60 17.39
N ARG A 81 -2.67 -13.29 17.65
CA ARG A 81 -2.22 -12.25 16.74
C ARG A 81 -0.70 -12.26 16.54
N SER A 82 0.06 -12.41 17.63
CA SER A 82 1.52 -12.58 17.58
C SER A 82 1.91 -13.80 16.75
N ALA A 83 1.31 -14.97 16.99
CA ALA A 83 1.58 -16.18 16.22
C ALA A 83 1.26 -16.02 14.72
N ALA A 84 0.14 -15.37 14.39
CA ALA A 84 -0.23 -15.08 13.01
C ALA A 84 0.77 -14.11 12.34
N TYR A 85 1.23 -13.10 13.07
CA TYR A 85 2.28 -12.18 12.61
C TYR A 85 3.58 -12.92 12.30
N GLN A 86 4.07 -13.74 13.23
CA GLN A 86 5.32 -14.48 13.06
C GLN A 86 5.28 -15.38 11.82
N LYS A 87 4.16 -16.11 11.62
CA LYS A 87 3.98 -16.92 10.42
C LYS A 87 3.94 -16.07 9.15
N LEU A 88 3.15 -15.01 9.12
CA LEU A 88 3.05 -14.12 7.96
C LEU A 88 4.41 -13.58 7.54
N VAL A 89 5.16 -13.02 8.48
CA VAL A 89 6.46 -12.40 8.20
C VAL A 89 7.48 -13.45 7.76
N CYS A 90 7.50 -14.61 8.38
CA CYS A 90 8.40 -15.69 7.99
C CYS A 90 8.16 -16.14 6.54
N ASP A 91 6.92 -16.44 6.18
CA ASP A 91 6.56 -16.88 4.83
C ASP A 91 6.79 -15.77 3.79
N TYR A 92 6.46 -14.52 4.13
CA TYR A 92 6.71 -13.35 3.30
C TYR A 92 8.20 -13.16 3.01
N LEU A 93 9.06 -13.25 4.01
CA LEU A 93 10.50 -13.07 3.88
C LEU A 93 11.17 -14.23 3.13
N ARG A 94 10.67 -15.47 3.27
CA ARG A 94 11.11 -16.62 2.45
C ARG A 94 10.84 -16.38 0.96
N CYS A 95 9.68 -15.81 0.63
CA CYS A 95 9.39 -15.35 -0.73
C CYS A 95 10.34 -14.22 -1.16
N GLY A 96 10.56 -13.23 -0.28
CA GLY A 96 11.48 -12.12 -0.53
C GLY A 96 12.89 -12.59 -0.82
N ALA A 97 13.44 -13.49 -0.03
CA ALA A 97 14.76 -14.10 -0.25
C ALA A 97 14.85 -14.83 -1.60
N THR A 98 13.76 -15.50 -2.01
CA THR A 98 13.68 -16.13 -3.33
C THR A 98 13.78 -15.12 -4.46
N ILE A 99 13.14 -13.95 -4.31
CA ILE A 99 13.19 -12.87 -5.28
C ILE A 99 14.61 -12.30 -5.35
N ASP A 100 15.23 -12.06 -4.19
CA ASP A 100 16.60 -11.53 -4.07
C ASP A 100 17.61 -12.43 -4.80
N ASP A 101 17.57 -13.74 -4.55
CA ASP A 101 18.37 -14.75 -5.27
C ASP A 101 18.22 -14.61 -6.80
N ASN A 102 17.00 -14.44 -7.29
CA ASN A 102 16.73 -14.37 -8.72
C ASN A 102 17.16 -13.03 -9.33
N ILE A 103 17.03 -11.93 -8.59
CA ILE A 103 17.58 -10.63 -8.99
C ILE A 103 19.10 -10.72 -9.10
N GLY A 104 19.77 -11.33 -8.12
CA GLY A 104 21.23 -11.55 -8.18
C GLY A 104 21.65 -12.29 -9.43
N LYS A 105 20.95 -13.37 -9.83
CA LYS A 105 21.21 -14.10 -11.08
C LYS A 105 20.98 -13.26 -12.32
N LEU A 106 19.94 -12.44 -12.34
CA LEU A 106 19.63 -11.54 -13.45
C LEU A 106 20.73 -10.48 -13.62
N LEU A 107 21.16 -9.84 -12.53
CA LEU A 107 22.23 -8.85 -12.55
C LEU A 107 23.53 -9.48 -13.04
N LYS A 108 23.89 -10.67 -12.52
CA LYS A 108 25.07 -11.41 -13.01
C LYS A 108 24.99 -11.73 -14.50
N ALA A 109 23.84 -12.13 -15.02
CA ALA A 109 23.68 -12.40 -16.45
C ALA A 109 23.91 -11.14 -17.31
N LEU A 110 23.48 -9.95 -16.86
CA LEU A 110 23.76 -8.69 -17.55
C LEU A 110 25.26 -8.36 -17.58
N ASP A 111 25.96 -8.63 -16.47
CA ASP A 111 27.40 -8.45 -16.37
C ASP A 111 28.13 -9.44 -17.29
N ASP A 112 27.78 -10.74 -17.26
CA ASP A 112 28.37 -11.79 -18.10
C ASP A 112 28.19 -11.51 -19.63
N MET A 113 27.08 -10.88 -20.01
CA MET A 113 26.78 -10.45 -21.37
C MET A 113 27.50 -9.13 -21.78
N GLY A 114 28.08 -8.41 -20.82
CA GLY A 114 28.74 -7.12 -21.08
C GLY A 114 27.76 -5.98 -21.41
N ILE A 115 26.50 -6.10 -21.04
CA ILE A 115 25.44 -5.09 -21.33
C ILE A 115 24.93 -4.34 -20.11
N ALA A 116 25.43 -4.63 -18.92
CA ALA A 116 24.96 -4.09 -17.66
C ALA A 116 24.94 -2.56 -17.62
N ASP A 117 25.97 -1.89 -18.17
CA ASP A 117 26.06 -0.43 -18.18
C ASP A 117 25.10 0.23 -19.18
N ASN A 118 24.58 -0.54 -20.14
CA ASN A 118 23.63 -0.07 -21.15
C ASN A 118 22.21 -0.60 -20.93
N THR A 119 21.93 -1.11 -19.75
CA THR A 119 20.63 -1.66 -19.38
C THR A 119 20.04 -0.89 -18.21
N ILE A 120 18.80 -0.43 -18.37
CA ILE A 120 18.03 0.15 -17.26
C ILE A 120 17.43 -1.01 -16.48
N VAL A 121 17.80 -1.13 -15.22
CA VAL A 121 17.24 -2.13 -14.30
C VAL A 121 16.35 -1.42 -13.30
N VAL A 122 15.08 -1.82 -13.22
CA VAL A 122 14.11 -1.27 -12.29
C VAL A 122 13.57 -2.38 -11.39
N TYR A 123 13.66 -2.19 -10.09
CA TYR A 123 12.98 -3.01 -9.10
C TYR A 123 11.90 -2.17 -8.43
N VAL A 124 10.66 -2.61 -8.55
CA VAL A 124 9.49 -1.86 -8.08
C VAL A 124 8.36 -2.81 -7.69
N SER A 125 7.49 -2.36 -6.77
CA SER A 125 6.20 -2.98 -6.51
C SER A 125 5.08 -2.09 -7.06
N ASP A 126 3.91 -2.68 -7.29
CA ASP A 126 2.68 -1.96 -7.66
C ASP A 126 2.08 -1.18 -6.47
N GLN A 127 2.38 -1.60 -5.24
CA GLN A 127 1.89 -1.02 -3.98
C GLN A 127 2.74 -1.48 -2.80
N GLY A 128 2.48 -0.91 -1.61
CA GLY A 128 2.99 -1.39 -0.35
C GLY A 128 2.22 -2.59 0.21
N TYR A 129 2.49 -2.96 1.46
CA TYR A 129 1.87 -4.11 2.12
C TYR A 129 1.94 -3.98 3.65
N PHE A 130 0.85 -4.30 4.36
CA PHE A 130 0.84 -4.41 5.82
C PHE A 130 1.45 -5.74 6.25
N LEU A 131 2.46 -5.67 7.07
CA LEU A 131 3.11 -6.83 7.70
C LEU A 131 2.91 -6.78 9.22
N GLY A 132 1.67 -6.62 9.65
CA GLY A 132 1.30 -6.59 11.06
C GLY A 132 1.06 -5.21 11.64
N GLU A 133 1.46 -4.15 10.97
CA GLU A 133 1.15 -2.78 11.40
C GLU A 133 -0.37 -2.63 11.52
N HIS A 134 -0.81 -1.94 12.56
CA HIS A 134 -2.22 -1.81 12.97
C HIS A 134 -2.94 -3.16 13.22
N GLY A 135 -2.18 -4.26 13.36
CA GLY A 135 -2.72 -5.61 13.39
C GLY A 135 -3.27 -6.09 12.05
N PHE A 136 -2.92 -5.43 10.95
CA PHE A 136 -3.42 -5.72 9.60
C PHE A 136 -2.47 -6.62 8.79
N PHE A 137 -3.02 -7.19 7.75
CA PHE A 137 -2.30 -7.77 6.63
C PHE A 137 -2.92 -7.29 5.32
N ASP A 138 -2.23 -7.60 4.18
CA ASP A 138 -2.68 -7.20 2.86
C ASP A 138 -2.48 -5.69 2.59
N LYS A 139 -3.35 -4.99 1.89
CA LYS A 139 -3.19 -3.63 1.38
C LYS A 139 -4.56 -2.94 1.26
N ARG A 140 -4.68 -1.93 0.44
CA ARG A 140 -5.89 -1.22 0.01
C ARG A 140 -6.25 0.01 0.83
N MET A 141 -6.12 -0.04 2.16
CA MET A 141 -6.33 1.14 3.00
C MET A 141 -5.23 2.17 2.74
N MET A 142 -5.56 3.46 2.71
CA MET A 142 -4.64 4.54 2.35
C MET A 142 -3.65 4.91 3.47
N TYR A 143 -3.07 3.92 4.16
CA TYR A 143 -1.98 4.10 5.12
C TYR A 143 -0.62 3.99 4.44
N GLU A 144 0.44 4.52 5.07
CA GLU A 144 1.78 4.55 4.49
C GLU A 144 2.27 3.15 4.10
N GLU A 145 1.97 2.12 4.89
CA GLU A 145 2.35 0.74 4.62
C GLU A 145 1.77 0.21 3.31
N SER A 146 0.55 0.62 2.98
CA SER A 146 -0.13 0.24 1.72
C SER A 146 0.25 1.14 0.55
N LEU A 147 0.55 2.42 0.78
CA LEU A 147 0.87 3.39 -0.28
C LEU A 147 2.35 3.35 -0.69
N ARG A 148 3.27 3.19 0.26
CA ARG A 148 4.71 3.25 -0.02
C ARG A 148 5.19 1.93 -0.59
N MET A 149 5.61 1.99 -1.83
CA MET A 149 6.22 0.86 -2.53
C MET A 149 7.73 1.08 -2.68
N PRO A 150 8.55 0.01 -2.71
CA PRO A 150 9.94 0.13 -3.08
C PRO A 150 10.06 0.59 -4.54
N PHE A 151 10.98 1.51 -4.81
CA PHE A 151 11.42 1.86 -6.15
C PHE A 151 12.94 2.00 -6.16
N VAL A 152 13.61 1.14 -6.88
CA VAL A 152 15.06 1.19 -7.09
C VAL A 152 15.34 1.11 -8.59
N ILE A 153 16.17 2.01 -9.08
CA ILE A 153 16.57 2.05 -10.49
C ILE A 153 18.09 2.14 -10.61
N ARG A 154 18.64 1.38 -11.53
CA ARG A 154 20.06 1.42 -11.90
C ARG A 154 20.17 1.70 -13.40
N TYR A 155 20.88 2.76 -13.75
CA TYR A 155 21.33 3.06 -15.11
C TYR A 155 22.63 3.86 -15.06
N PRO A 156 23.81 3.20 -15.06
CA PRO A 156 25.11 3.83 -14.79
C PRO A 156 25.46 4.99 -15.73
N LYS A 157 24.90 5.02 -16.94
CA LYS A 157 25.13 6.11 -17.90
C LYS A 157 24.53 7.45 -17.50
N GLU A 158 23.46 7.45 -16.67
CA GLU A 158 22.75 8.69 -16.33
C GLU A 158 22.52 8.88 -14.83
N ILE A 159 22.39 7.80 -14.08
CA ILE A 159 21.99 7.85 -12.67
C ILE A 159 23.23 7.62 -11.81
N PRO A 160 23.66 8.60 -11.00
CA PRO A 160 24.79 8.44 -10.11
C PRO A 160 24.53 7.35 -9.06
N ALA A 161 25.55 6.52 -8.80
CA ALA A 161 25.45 5.45 -7.80
C ALA A 161 25.23 6.03 -6.40
N GLY A 162 24.43 5.33 -5.58
CA GLY A 162 24.14 5.71 -4.18
C GLY A 162 23.21 6.91 -4.02
N THR A 163 22.64 7.43 -5.10
CA THR A 163 21.66 8.53 -5.05
C THR A 163 20.39 8.12 -4.30
N ARG A 164 19.88 9.05 -3.49
CA ARG A 164 18.56 8.95 -2.86
C ARG A 164 17.76 10.20 -3.19
N ASN A 165 16.58 10.01 -3.75
CA ASN A 165 15.65 11.08 -4.06
C ASN A 165 14.41 10.95 -3.16
N LYS A 166 13.85 12.08 -2.69
CA LYS A 166 12.66 12.15 -1.83
C LYS A 166 11.44 12.73 -2.54
N ASP A 167 11.58 13.03 -3.83
CA ASP A 167 10.47 13.58 -4.61
C ASP A 167 9.31 12.58 -4.64
N MET A 168 8.09 13.12 -4.62
CA MET A 168 6.90 12.30 -4.67
C MET A 168 6.70 11.77 -6.09
N ILE A 169 6.95 10.49 -6.29
CA ILE A 169 6.67 9.76 -7.53
C ILE A 169 5.52 8.78 -7.31
N LEU A 170 4.75 8.53 -8.33
CA LEU A 170 3.58 7.66 -8.29
C LEU A 170 3.73 6.53 -9.30
N ASN A 171 3.03 5.42 -9.09
CA ASN A 171 3.05 4.31 -10.03
C ASN A 171 2.52 4.68 -11.43
N VAL A 172 1.64 5.67 -11.54
CA VAL A 172 1.19 6.23 -12.84
C VAL A 172 2.31 6.89 -13.64
N ASP A 173 3.43 7.26 -13.01
CA ASP A 173 4.59 7.90 -13.65
C ASP A 173 5.51 6.91 -14.36
N PHE A 174 5.46 5.63 -14.00
CA PHE A 174 6.42 4.63 -14.50
C PHE A 174 6.34 4.47 -16.02
N ALA A 175 5.14 4.45 -16.58
CA ALA A 175 4.97 4.39 -18.03
C ALA A 175 5.57 5.62 -18.73
N SER A 176 5.42 6.81 -18.16
CA SER A 176 5.98 8.05 -18.68
C SER A 176 7.51 8.07 -18.60
N LEU A 177 8.09 7.55 -17.52
CA LEU A 177 9.55 7.38 -17.40
C LEU A 177 10.10 6.45 -18.47
N LEU A 178 9.48 5.29 -18.67
CA LEU A 178 9.92 4.30 -19.66
C LEU A 178 9.77 4.83 -21.08
N ALA A 179 8.70 5.55 -21.39
CA ALA A 179 8.50 6.21 -22.68
C ALA A 179 9.61 7.26 -22.95
N ASP A 180 9.96 8.07 -21.95
CA ASP A 180 11.04 9.05 -22.05
C ASP A 180 12.39 8.40 -22.34
N TYR A 181 12.75 7.32 -21.64
CA TYR A 181 13.98 6.57 -21.93
C TYR A 181 13.98 5.94 -23.32
N ALA A 182 12.81 5.52 -23.80
CA ALA A 182 12.64 4.96 -25.16
C ALA A 182 12.61 6.05 -26.26
N GLY A 183 12.59 7.34 -25.90
CA GLY A 183 12.48 8.45 -26.84
C GLY A 183 11.12 8.53 -27.55
N VAL A 184 10.06 7.96 -26.92
CA VAL A 184 8.70 8.00 -27.44
C VAL A 184 7.81 8.94 -26.59
N LYS A 185 6.82 9.53 -27.21
CA LYS A 185 5.89 10.40 -26.49
C LYS A 185 4.94 9.58 -25.61
N THR A 186 4.79 9.99 -24.36
CA THR A 186 3.72 9.50 -23.49
C THR A 186 2.35 9.76 -24.11
N PRO A 187 1.40 8.80 -24.09
CA PRO A 187 0.03 9.03 -24.54
C PRO A 187 -0.60 10.25 -23.85
N LYS A 188 -1.41 11.01 -24.58
CA LYS A 188 -2.05 12.22 -24.04
C LYS A 188 -3.00 11.97 -22.88
N GLU A 189 -3.53 10.77 -22.81
CA GLU A 189 -4.45 10.30 -21.77
C GLU A 189 -3.73 9.91 -20.48
N SER A 190 -2.41 9.73 -20.52
CA SER A 190 -1.59 9.42 -19.35
C SER A 190 -1.55 10.62 -18.40
N GLN A 191 -1.80 10.35 -17.13
CA GLN A 191 -1.74 11.35 -16.06
C GLN A 191 -0.38 11.38 -15.34
N GLY A 192 0.50 10.42 -15.67
CA GLY A 192 1.84 10.34 -15.09
C GLY A 192 2.85 11.24 -15.80
N HIS A 193 3.89 11.60 -15.08
CA HIS A 193 5.00 12.44 -15.56
C HIS A 193 6.31 11.65 -15.52
N SER A 194 7.19 11.88 -16.52
CA SER A 194 8.56 11.35 -16.44
C SER A 194 9.29 12.03 -15.29
N PHE A 195 9.96 11.22 -14.48
CA PHE A 195 10.84 11.70 -13.42
C PHE A 195 12.33 11.41 -13.71
N ARG A 196 12.70 11.33 -14.99
CA ARG A 196 14.08 11.09 -15.44
C ARG A 196 15.04 12.15 -14.93
N ASP A 197 14.63 13.42 -14.90
CA ASP A 197 15.47 14.50 -14.38
C ASP A 197 15.63 14.45 -12.85
N ASN A 198 14.59 14.05 -12.13
CA ASN A 198 14.66 13.82 -10.70
C ASN A 198 15.71 12.75 -10.34
N LEU A 199 15.83 11.69 -11.17
CA LEU A 199 16.83 10.61 -10.98
C LEU A 199 18.28 11.12 -11.14
N LYS A 200 18.47 12.20 -11.89
CA LYS A 200 19.76 12.90 -12.07
C LYS A 200 20.02 13.96 -11.00
N GLY A 201 19.10 14.15 -10.07
CA GLY A 201 19.17 15.19 -9.03
C GLY A 201 18.64 16.56 -9.44
N ASN A 202 17.95 16.65 -10.58
CA ASN A 202 17.41 17.90 -11.14
C ASN A 202 15.88 17.92 -11.03
N THR A 203 15.35 18.05 -9.80
CA THR A 203 13.90 18.10 -9.58
C THR A 203 13.29 19.36 -10.24
N PRO A 204 12.31 19.22 -11.14
CA PRO A 204 11.58 20.36 -11.68
C PRO A 204 10.91 21.20 -10.57
N LYS A 205 10.91 22.54 -10.73
CA LYS A 205 10.37 23.45 -9.70
C LYS A 205 8.87 23.26 -9.45
N ASP A 206 8.15 22.81 -10.45
CA ASP A 206 6.71 22.53 -10.47
C ASP A 206 6.39 21.06 -10.21
N TRP A 207 7.39 20.28 -9.75
CA TRP A 207 7.15 18.89 -9.40
C TRP A 207 6.09 18.79 -8.30
N ARG A 208 5.23 17.75 -8.42
CA ARG A 208 4.11 17.56 -7.48
C ARG A 208 4.56 17.46 -6.03
N LYS A 209 3.74 18.02 -5.14
CA LYS A 209 3.94 17.96 -3.68
C LYS A 209 2.84 17.20 -2.97
N GLU A 210 1.86 16.74 -3.72
CA GLU A 210 0.69 16.03 -3.22
C GLU A 210 0.21 15.00 -4.22
N MET A 211 -0.51 14.01 -3.72
CA MET A 211 -1.12 12.95 -4.51
C MET A 211 -2.56 12.72 -4.09
N TYR A 212 -3.37 12.29 -5.04
CA TYR A 212 -4.71 11.78 -4.84
C TYR A 212 -4.71 10.26 -4.90
N TYR A 213 -5.48 9.63 -4.02
CA TYR A 213 -5.70 8.19 -3.98
C TYR A 213 -7.18 7.88 -3.94
N ARG A 214 -7.60 6.78 -4.57
CA ARG A 214 -8.94 6.26 -4.45
C ARG A 214 -8.95 4.75 -4.45
N TYR A 215 -9.74 4.18 -3.52
CA TYR A 215 -10.11 2.77 -3.47
C TYR A 215 -11.62 2.65 -3.67
N TRP A 216 -12.04 2.01 -4.75
CA TRP A 216 -13.45 1.98 -5.17
C TRP A 216 -14.26 0.86 -4.54
N THR A 217 -13.62 -0.26 -4.18
CA THR A 217 -14.33 -1.46 -3.74
C THR A 217 -14.80 -1.33 -2.30
N GLN A 218 -16.12 -1.42 -2.08
CA GLN A 218 -16.71 -1.33 -0.76
C GLN A 218 -16.69 -2.68 -0.04
N HIS A 219 -16.13 -2.69 1.18
CA HIS A 219 -16.25 -3.77 2.14
C HIS A 219 -16.37 -3.20 3.56
N SER A 220 -17.03 -3.91 4.45
CA SER A 220 -17.28 -3.45 5.82
C SER A 220 -16.00 -3.24 6.63
N ASN A 221 -14.94 -3.97 6.36
CA ASN A 221 -13.64 -3.86 7.04
C ASN A 221 -12.58 -3.07 6.24
N ARG A 222 -12.84 -2.72 5.00
CA ARG A 222 -12.03 -1.85 4.15
C ARG A 222 -12.94 -1.05 3.23
N PRO A 223 -13.61 -0.03 3.78
CA PRO A 223 -14.60 0.74 3.05
C PRO A 223 -14.01 1.50 1.87
N ALA A 224 -14.84 1.70 0.84
CA ALA A 224 -14.50 2.54 -0.27
C ALA A 224 -14.15 3.95 0.20
N HIS A 225 -13.02 4.47 -0.23
CA HIS A 225 -12.48 5.75 0.23
C HIS A 225 -11.67 6.46 -0.83
N MET A 226 -11.44 7.74 -0.59
CA MET A 226 -10.51 8.57 -1.34
C MET A 226 -9.74 9.45 -0.37
N GLY A 227 -8.63 10.01 -0.83
CA GLY A 227 -7.83 10.87 0.03
C GLY A 227 -6.75 11.65 -0.70
N ILE A 228 -6.16 12.55 0.03
CA ILE A 228 -5.02 13.36 -0.38
C ILE A 228 -3.88 13.18 0.62
N ARG A 229 -2.67 13.10 0.10
CA ARG A 229 -1.45 13.05 0.90
C ARG A 229 -0.43 14.04 0.33
N ASN A 230 0.12 14.89 1.18
CA ASN A 230 1.29 15.71 0.87
C ASN A 230 2.50 15.25 1.71
N GLU A 231 3.59 15.99 1.73
CA GLU A 231 4.81 15.58 2.46
C GLU A 231 4.58 15.37 3.96
N ARG A 232 3.62 16.08 4.56
CA ARG A 232 3.40 16.07 6.01
C ARG A 232 2.05 15.52 6.42
N TYR A 233 0.99 15.79 5.65
CA TYR A 233 -0.36 15.52 6.07
C TYR A 233 -1.05 14.51 5.15
N LYS A 234 -1.94 13.73 5.73
CA LYS A 234 -2.83 12.82 5.03
C LYS A 234 -4.27 13.05 5.49
N LEU A 235 -5.19 13.11 4.54
CA LEU A 235 -6.62 13.24 4.79
C LEU A 235 -7.36 12.20 3.96
N MET A 236 -8.19 11.38 4.61
CA MET A 236 -8.97 10.31 3.98
C MET A 236 -10.45 10.53 4.21
N PHE A 237 -11.24 10.33 3.16
CA PHE A 237 -12.70 10.32 3.20
C PHE A 237 -13.21 8.94 2.83
N PHE A 238 -13.72 8.23 3.82
CA PHE A 238 -14.42 6.96 3.63
C PHE A 238 -15.86 7.27 3.23
N TYR A 239 -16.17 7.16 1.96
CA TYR A 239 -17.53 7.39 1.47
C TYR A 239 -18.44 6.17 1.63
N GLY A 240 -17.86 4.99 1.83
CA GLY A 240 -18.54 3.80 2.36
C GLY A 240 -19.68 3.23 1.51
N ASP A 241 -19.67 3.47 0.21
CA ASP A 241 -20.69 2.97 -0.72
C ASP A 241 -20.03 2.32 -1.94
N ARG A 242 -20.65 1.27 -2.47
CA ARG A 242 -20.12 0.53 -3.62
C ARG A 242 -20.23 1.28 -4.94
N LEU A 243 -21.07 2.28 -5.06
CA LEU A 243 -21.30 3.07 -6.27
C LEU A 243 -21.37 2.21 -7.56
N ASN A 244 -22.01 1.04 -7.47
CA ASN A 244 -22.08 0.02 -8.52
C ASN A 244 -20.76 -0.67 -8.89
N MET A 245 -19.69 -0.51 -8.09
CA MET A 245 -18.42 -1.17 -8.35
C MET A 245 -18.53 -2.70 -8.16
N THR A 246 -18.10 -3.43 -9.18
CA THR A 246 -18.06 -4.91 -9.16
C THR A 246 -17.06 -5.39 -8.08
N GLY A 247 -17.40 -6.49 -7.41
CA GLY A 247 -16.57 -7.05 -6.34
C GLY A 247 -16.76 -6.39 -4.97
N SER A 248 -17.65 -5.42 -4.87
CA SER A 248 -18.04 -4.79 -3.61
C SER A 248 -19.10 -5.59 -2.86
N GLU A 249 -19.09 -5.48 -1.53
CA GLU A 249 -20.21 -5.91 -0.68
C GLU A 249 -21.44 -5.01 -0.91
N ASP A 250 -22.63 -5.58 -0.75
CA ASP A 250 -23.90 -4.85 -0.79
C ASP A 250 -24.25 -4.21 0.59
N LYS A 251 -23.21 -3.83 1.31
CA LYS A 251 -23.33 -3.23 2.64
C LYS A 251 -22.60 -1.90 2.69
N THR A 252 -23.34 -0.84 2.93
CA THR A 252 -22.75 0.49 3.15
C THR A 252 -22.16 0.62 4.55
N THR A 253 -21.21 1.52 4.70
CA THR A 253 -20.71 1.99 5.99
C THR A 253 -20.99 3.48 6.12
N THR A 254 -21.09 3.99 7.35
CA THR A 254 -21.29 5.43 7.57
C THR A 254 -20.08 6.19 7.05
N PRO A 255 -20.28 7.24 6.24
CA PRO A 255 -19.17 8.08 5.78
C PRO A 255 -18.41 8.70 6.95
N ALA A 256 -17.09 8.75 6.83
CA ALA A 256 -16.22 9.20 7.92
C ALA A 256 -14.91 9.78 7.39
N TRP A 257 -14.23 10.54 8.25
CA TRP A 257 -12.95 11.17 7.95
C TRP A 257 -11.86 10.67 8.88
N GLU A 258 -10.65 10.56 8.32
CA GLU A 258 -9.42 10.41 9.09
C GLU A 258 -8.38 11.43 8.62
N PHE A 259 -7.62 11.97 9.58
CA PHE A 259 -6.54 12.90 9.33
C PHE A 259 -5.32 12.54 10.17
N TYR A 260 -4.14 12.61 9.54
CA TYR A 260 -2.86 12.31 10.18
C TYR A 260 -1.81 13.37 9.87
N ASP A 261 -1.08 13.80 10.89
CA ASP A 261 0.16 14.57 10.76
C ASP A 261 1.35 13.61 10.78
N LEU A 262 1.85 13.22 9.61
CA LEU A 262 2.92 12.23 9.44
C LEU A 262 4.27 12.65 10.06
N GLN A 263 4.41 13.91 10.43
CA GLN A 263 5.61 14.38 11.15
C GLN A 263 5.54 14.03 12.64
N SER A 264 4.39 14.18 13.27
CA SER A 264 4.18 13.87 14.69
C SER A 264 3.70 12.45 14.92
N ASP A 265 2.97 11.87 13.97
CA ASP A 265 2.44 10.51 13.98
C ASP A 265 2.76 9.78 12.66
N PRO A 266 4.03 9.42 12.42
CA PRO A 266 4.46 8.80 11.17
C PRO A 266 3.91 7.38 10.97
N ARG A 267 3.29 6.80 12.01
CA ARG A 267 2.66 5.47 11.96
C ARG A 267 1.13 5.54 11.92
N GLU A 268 0.56 6.72 11.82
CA GLU A 268 -0.88 6.92 11.67
C GLU A 268 -1.71 6.23 12.76
N ASN A 269 -1.21 6.30 14.01
CA ASN A 269 -1.82 5.63 15.15
C ASN A 269 -3.04 6.37 15.70
N HIS A 270 -3.14 7.70 15.49
CA HIS A 270 -4.20 8.53 16.08
C HIS A 270 -4.89 9.38 15.04
N ASN A 271 -6.16 9.10 14.79
CA ASN A 271 -6.99 9.94 13.93
C ASN A 271 -7.21 11.32 14.58
N ALA A 272 -6.54 12.35 14.06
CA ALA A 272 -6.61 13.72 14.54
C ALA A 272 -7.64 14.59 13.80
N TYR A 273 -8.59 13.99 13.09
CA TYR A 273 -9.57 14.75 12.29
C TYR A 273 -10.40 15.74 13.12
N ASN A 274 -10.72 15.38 14.35
CA ASN A 274 -11.54 16.24 15.24
C ASN A 274 -10.70 17.16 16.14
N ASP A 275 -9.37 17.18 15.99
CA ASP A 275 -8.51 18.08 16.77
C ASP A 275 -8.59 19.52 16.21
N PRO A 276 -9.04 20.50 17.02
CA PRO A 276 -9.21 21.88 16.57
C PRO A 276 -7.95 22.52 16.02
N GLN A 277 -6.77 22.08 16.46
CA GLN A 277 -5.49 22.64 15.97
C GLN A 277 -5.31 22.41 14.46
N TYR A 278 -5.90 21.36 13.90
CA TYR A 278 -5.79 21.01 12.49
C TYR A 278 -6.96 21.49 11.63
N ALA A 279 -8.00 22.13 12.21
CA ALA A 279 -9.22 22.50 11.48
C ALA A 279 -8.95 23.31 10.20
N LYS A 280 -8.02 24.26 10.25
CA LYS A 280 -7.63 25.08 9.09
C LYS A 280 -6.96 24.24 7.99
N ILE A 281 -6.01 23.38 8.36
CA ILE A 281 -5.28 22.57 7.37
C ILE A 281 -6.19 21.49 6.77
N ILE A 282 -7.07 20.88 7.57
CA ILE A 282 -8.06 19.92 7.09
C ILE A 282 -8.95 20.56 6.04
N ARG A 283 -9.44 21.79 6.29
CA ARG A 283 -10.26 22.51 5.31
C ARG A 283 -9.50 22.77 4.00
N GLN A 284 -8.26 23.22 4.08
CA GLN A 284 -7.41 23.43 2.90
C GLN A 284 -7.20 22.12 2.12
N MET A 285 -6.93 21.02 2.80
CA MET A 285 -6.75 19.71 2.16
C MET A 285 -8.04 19.18 1.52
N LYS A 286 -9.21 19.48 2.10
CA LYS A 286 -10.51 19.18 1.45
C LYS A 286 -10.68 19.93 0.14
N GLU A 287 -10.37 21.23 0.13
CA GLU A 287 -10.45 22.07 -1.08
C GLU A 287 -9.46 21.56 -2.15
N GLU A 288 -8.22 21.23 -1.76
CA GLU A 288 -7.21 20.71 -2.66
C GLU A 288 -7.57 19.31 -3.20
N MET A 289 -8.13 18.44 -2.38
CA MET A 289 -8.59 17.12 -2.84
C MET A 289 -9.68 17.26 -3.92
N LEU A 290 -10.61 18.21 -3.79
CA LEU A 290 -11.61 18.46 -4.83
C LEU A 290 -10.98 18.94 -6.14
N LYS A 291 -9.94 19.76 -6.05
CA LYS A 291 -9.18 20.21 -7.21
C LYS A 291 -8.46 19.06 -7.89
N LEU A 292 -7.72 18.24 -7.14
CA LEU A 292 -7.03 17.05 -7.66
C LEU A 292 -8.00 16.07 -8.32
N ARG A 293 -9.18 15.83 -7.71
CA ARG A 293 -10.22 14.98 -8.31
C ARG A 293 -10.65 15.50 -9.69
N LYS A 294 -10.80 16.82 -9.83
CA LYS A 294 -11.13 17.47 -11.10
C LYS A 294 -10.00 17.27 -12.12
N ASP A 295 -8.76 17.51 -11.71
CA ASP A 295 -7.59 17.42 -12.58
C ASP A 295 -7.40 15.97 -13.12
N VAL A 296 -7.67 14.96 -12.32
CA VAL A 296 -7.62 13.54 -12.72
C VAL A 296 -8.94 13.02 -13.29
N LYS A 297 -9.98 13.86 -13.41
CA LYS A 297 -11.32 13.52 -13.97
C LYS A 297 -12.04 12.43 -13.15
N ASP A 298 -11.91 12.47 -11.82
CA ASP A 298 -12.55 11.53 -10.89
C ASP A 298 -13.63 12.21 -10.03
N GLU A 299 -14.45 13.07 -10.62
CA GLU A 299 -15.46 13.86 -9.90
C GLU A 299 -16.78 13.11 -9.67
N ASP A 300 -16.98 11.93 -10.25
CA ASP A 300 -18.23 11.14 -10.17
C ASP A 300 -19.48 11.92 -10.65
N THR A 301 -19.33 12.80 -11.64
CA THR A 301 -20.40 13.70 -12.11
C THR A 301 -21.69 12.98 -12.51
N ASN A 302 -21.58 11.72 -12.92
CA ASN A 302 -22.70 10.87 -13.35
C ASN A 302 -23.19 9.91 -12.27
N THR A 303 -22.77 10.09 -11.00
CA THR A 303 -23.10 9.18 -9.90
C THR A 303 -23.95 9.89 -8.85
N PRO A 304 -25.30 9.88 -8.96
CA PRO A 304 -26.18 10.64 -8.06
C PRO A 304 -25.94 10.31 -6.58
N LYS A 305 -25.67 9.05 -6.26
CA LYS A 305 -25.38 8.64 -4.88
C LYS A 305 -24.11 9.27 -4.33
N MET A 306 -23.05 9.39 -5.12
CA MET A 306 -21.84 10.08 -4.67
C MET A 306 -22.09 11.56 -4.42
N LYS A 307 -22.92 12.20 -5.26
CA LYS A 307 -23.32 13.60 -5.06
C LYS A 307 -24.02 13.78 -3.72
N GLU A 308 -25.01 12.93 -3.38
CA GLU A 308 -25.70 12.93 -2.09
C GLU A 308 -24.71 12.78 -0.91
N ILE A 309 -23.78 11.83 -1.02
CA ILE A 309 -22.76 11.59 0.02
C ILE A 309 -21.87 12.84 0.20
N MET A 310 -21.41 13.43 -0.89
CA MET A 310 -20.57 14.64 -0.85
C MET A 310 -21.30 15.85 -0.28
N GLU A 311 -22.56 16.06 -0.64
CA GLU A 311 -23.39 17.16 -0.09
C GLU A 311 -23.65 17.02 1.40
N THR A 312 -23.77 15.77 1.90
CA THR A 312 -24.15 15.50 3.30
C THR A 312 -22.95 15.40 4.23
N TYR A 313 -21.82 14.83 3.79
CA TYR A 313 -20.74 14.37 4.70
C TYR A 313 -19.37 14.96 4.37
N TYR A 314 -19.22 15.67 3.26
CA TYR A 314 -17.88 16.13 2.87
C TYR A 314 -17.39 17.31 3.71
N TRP A 315 -18.25 18.26 4.05
CA TRP A 315 -17.92 19.46 4.85
C TRP A 315 -18.35 19.26 6.31
#